data_ab6efdb1f66d6ca6fabc58f933a47934
#
_entry.id   ab6efdb1f66d6ca6fabc58f933a47934
#
_cell.length_a   1.000
_cell.length_b   1.000
_cell.length_c   1.000
_cell.angle_alpha   90.00
_cell.angle_beta   90.00
_cell.angle_gamma   90.00
#
_symmetry.space_group_name_H-M   'P 1'
#
loop_
_entity.id
_entity.type
_entity.pdbx_description
1 polymer ?
#
loop_
_entity_poly.entity_id
_entity_poly.type
_entity_poly.pdbx_seq_one_letter_code
_entity_poly.pdbx_strand_id
1 'polypeptide(L)'
;MEHGFQPRMIGIVCNWCCYGGADLCGVSRFQYPPHIRLIRVMCSGRVDLLHILQAFSKGQDGVFVGGCHFCDCHYVTNGNFNAFSMVQVSRKILAYLVINPERLRIEWVSAGEGIRFANFMNEFSAQVQQMGPLGKAEGIEESELKRNLEAVRQLVPYIKLVLTQKLNVTERTEVAYRKFFTSEEFDSLFEESIAPRLAMSQIMLLLRERPLSMGAISELLRLNPTAVSVHLSEALRRGLVLYDMAGEHYRHA
;
A
#
# COMPACT_ATOMS: atom_id res chain seq x y z
N MET A 1 34.82 6.03 -2.31
CA MET A 1 33.75 5.00 -2.35
C MET A 1 32.44 5.74 -2.36
N GLU A 2 31.76 5.77 -3.50
CA GLU A 2 30.41 6.32 -3.56
C GLU A 2 29.54 5.50 -2.59
N HIS A 3 29.01 6.16 -1.59
CA HIS A 3 28.01 5.53 -0.71
C HIS A 3 26.77 5.28 -1.57
N GLY A 4 26.62 4.05 -2.06
CA GLY A 4 25.45 3.62 -2.81
C GLY A 4 24.17 3.88 -1.99
N PHE A 5 23.02 3.96 -2.66
CA PHE A 5 21.73 4.15 -2.02
C PHE A 5 21.50 3.13 -0.89
N GLN A 6 21.25 3.64 0.32
CA GLN A 6 20.86 2.85 1.48
C GLN A 6 19.38 3.07 1.76
N PRO A 7 18.54 2.05 1.60
CA PRO A 7 17.08 2.22 1.75
C PRO A 7 16.69 2.47 3.20
N ARG A 8 15.70 3.33 3.41
CA ARG A 8 15.05 3.49 4.70
C ARG A 8 13.87 2.53 4.77
N MET A 9 13.88 1.63 5.74
CA MET A 9 12.91 0.55 5.81
C MET A 9 12.32 0.40 7.21
N ILE A 10 11.06 -0.01 7.25
CA ILE A 10 10.35 -0.31 8.48
C ILE A 10 9.77 -1.72 8.42
N GLY A 11 9.90 -2.48 9.50
CA GLY A 11 9.26 -3.77 9.69
C GLY A 11 8.21 -3.68 10.79
N ILE A 12 6.95 -4.00 10.45
CA ILE A 12 5.86 -4.09 11.43
C ILE A 12 5.64 -5.57 11.72
N VAL A 13 6.05 -6.02 12.91
CA VAL A 13 6.14 -7.44 13.26
C VAL A 13 5.23 -7.81 14.43
N CYS A 14 4.56 -8.96 14.34
CA CYS A 14 3.69 -9.42 15.42
C CYS A 14 4.51 -9.82 16.65
N ASN A 15 3.97 -9.56 17.83
CA ASN A 15 4.60 -9.84 19.11
C ASN A 15 4.87 -11.35 19.36
N TRP A 16 3.97 -12.21 18.88
CA TRP A 16 3.97 -13.62 19.26
C TRP A 16 5.00 -14.46 18.50
N CYS A 17 4.99 -14.40 17.18
CA CYS A 17 5.84 -15.25 16.36
C CYS A 17 6.99 -14.45 15.73
N CYS A 18 6.69 -13.50 14.87
CA CYS A 18 7.71 -12.83 14.07
C CYS A 18 8.70 -12.03 14.92
N TYR A 19 8.23 -11.32 15.98
CA TYR A 19 9.15 -10.66 16.91
C TYR A 19 9.96 -11.65 17.75
N GLY A 20 9.35 -12.78 18.15
CA GLY A 20 10.08 -13.88 18.80
C GLY A 20 11.20 -14.42 17.90
N GLY A 21 10.94 -14.59 16.59
CA GLY A 21 11.95 -14.94 15.60
C GLY A 21 13.05 -13.88 15.46
N ALA A 22 12.68 -12.60 15.49
CA ALA A 22 13.65 -11.49 15.50
C ALA A 22 14.51 -11.47 16.77
N ASP A 23 13.92 -11.75 17.92
CA ASP A 23 14.61 -11.85 19.21
C ASP A 23 15.61 -13.02 19.21
N LEU A 24 15.16 -14.20 18.75
CA LEU A 24 16.03 -15.36 18.56
C LEU A 24 17.18 -15.06 17.58
N CYS A 25 16.89 -14.33 16.50
CA CYS A 25 17.91 -13.88 15.56
C CYS A 25 19.01 -13.06 16.27
N GLY A 26 18.62 -12.12 17.14
CA GLY A 26 19.55 -11.30 17.92
C GLY A 26 20.38 -12.13 18.92
N VAL A 27 19.74 -13.00 19.70
CA VAL A 27 20.42 -13.88 20.67
C VAL A 27 21.38 -14.84 19.98
N SER A 28 20.99 -15.37 18.81
CA SER A 28 21.83 -16.27 18.00
C SER A 28 22.87 -15.54 17.14
N ARG A 29 22.92 -14.20 17.20
CA ARG A 29 23.86 -13.34 16.46
C ARG A 29 23.75 -13.46 14.94
N PHE A 30 22.59 -13.84 14.41
CA PHE A 30 22.34 -13.74 12.97
C PHE A 30 22.24 -12.27 12.56
N GLN A 31 22.87 -11.91 11.46
CA GLN A 31 22.98 -10.53 11.03
C GLN A 31 21.94 -10.18 9.96
N TYR A 32 21.29 -9.04 10.11
CA TYR A 32 20.49 -8.41 9.07
C TYR A 32 20.74 -6.89 9.05
N PRO A 33 20.36 -6.17 7.98
CA PRO A 33 20.74 -4.77 7.82
C PRO A 33 20.20 -3.88 8.95
N PRO A 34 21.04 -3.04 9.58
CA PRO A 34 20.66 -2.22 10.74
C PRO A 34 19.74 -1.05 10.37
N HIS A 35 19.57 -0.73 9.08
CA HIS A 35 18.70 0.33 8.60
C HIS A 35 17.22 -0.09 8.55
N ILE A 36 16.89 -1.36 8.83
CA ILE A 36 15.51 -1.81 8.99
C ILE A 36 15.10 -1.61 10.44
N ARG A 37 14.12 -0.72 10.66
CA ARG A 37 13.57 -0.45 11.99
C ARG A 37 12.35 -1.30 12.25
N LEU A 38 12.34 -2.05 13.36
CA LEU A 38 11.22 -2.90 13.73
C LEU A 38 10.24 -2.17 14.64
N ILE A 39 8.96 -2.23 14.31
CA ILE A 39 7.84 -1.85 15.16
C ILE A 39 7.11 -3.11 15.57
N ARG A 40 7.06 -3.37 16.87
CA ARG A 40 6.33 -4.50 17.45
C ARG A 40 4.87 -4.14 17.64
N VAL A 41 3.97 -4.96 17.10
CA VAL A 41 2.52 -4.88 17.28
C VAL A 41 1.99 -6.16 17.89
N MET A 42 0.88 -6.10 18.64
CA MET A 42 0.33 -7.29 19.28
C MET A 42 -0.05 -8.39 18.30
N CYS A 43 -0.51 -8.02 17.10
CA CYS A 43 -0.88 -8.95 16.03
C CYS A 43 -0.67 -8.29 14.68
N SER A 44 -0.15 -9.02 13.68
CA SER A 44 -0.03 -8.52 12.30
C SER A 44 -1.38 -8.10 11.70
N GLY A 45 -2.50 -8.71 12.13
CA GLY A 45 -3.84 -8.29 11.74
C GLY A 45 -4.26 -6.89 12.22
N ARG A 46 -3.44 -6.23 13.05
CA ARG A 46 -3.61 -4.81 13.43
C ARG A 46 -2.92 -3.85 12.47
N VAL A 47 -2.14 -4.37 11.52
CA VAL A 47 -1.52 -3.53 10.48
C VAL A 47 -2.64 -3.01 9.58
N ASP A 48 -2.76 -1.69 9.55
CA ASP A 48 -3.77 -0.97 8.79
C ASP A 48 -3.15 -0.32 7.55
N LEU A 49 -3.94 -0.14 6.50
CA LEU A 49 -3.53 0.62 5.31
C LEU A 49 -2.95 1.99 5.68
N LEU A 50 -3.52 2.65 6.70
CA LEU A 50 -3.03 3.94 7.18
C LEU A 50 -1.58 3.87 7.67
N HIS A 51 -1.18 2.79 8.36
CA HIS A 51 0.19 2.60 8.83
C HIS A 51 1.16 2.46 7.66
N ILE A 52 0.77 1.69 6.62
CA ILE A 52 1.54 1.48 5.40
C ILE A 52 1.72 2.80 4.64
N LEU A 53 0.62 3.52 4.41
CA LEU A 53 0.64 4.83 3.74
C LEU A 53 1.49 5.86 4.49
N GLN A 54 1.38 5.87 5.82
CA GLN A 54 2.16 6.77 6.66
C GLN A 54 3.66 6.46 6.60
N ALA A 55 4.04 5.20 6.51
CA ALA A 55 5.43 4.82 6.33
C ALA A 55 5.98 5.38 5.00
N PHE A 56 5.30 5.14 3.89
CA PHE A 56 5.70 5.67 2.58
C PHE A 56 5.68 7.20 2.53
N SER A 57 4.66 7.86 3.10
CA SER A 57 4.58 9.34 3.13
C SER A 57 5.69 9.98 3.95
N LYS A 58 6.30 9.25 4.89
CA LYS A 58 7.48 9.67 5.65
C LYS A 58 8.79 9.27 5.00
N GLY A 59 8.74 8.80 3.74
CA GLY A 59 9.91 8.49 2.92
C GLY A 59 10.57 7.18 3.31
N GLN A 60 9.82 6.18 3.77
CA GLN A 60 10.33 4.81 3.82
C GLN A 60 10.33 4.23 2.41
N ASP A 61 11.42 3.60 2.01
CA ASP A 61 11.59 2.99 0.69
C ASP A 61 10.98 1.59 0.62
N GLY A 62 10.81 0.94 1.78
CA GLY A 62 10.20 -0.37 1.91
C GLY A 62 9.48 -0.58 3.24
N VAL A 63 8.39 -1.33 3.21
CA VAL A 63 7.60 -1.72 4.38
C VAL A 63 7.50 -3.24 4.44
N PHE A 64 7.96 -3.82 5.53
CA PHE A 64 7.83 -5.24 5.80
C PHE A 64 6.74 -5.49 6.83
N VAL A 65 5.89 -6.48 6.60
CA VAL A 65 4.90 -6.96 7.56
C VAL A 65 5.24 -8.40 7.92
N GLY A 66 5.49 -8.64 9.20
CA GLY A 66 5.83 -9.97 9.70
C GLY A 66 4.75 -10.54 10.60
N GLY A 67 4.22 -11.72 10.25
CA GLY A 67 3.16 -12.39 10.97
C GLY A 67 3.48 -13.83 11.33
N CYS A 68 2.52 -14.49 11.98
CA CYS A 68 2.56 -15.93 12.26
C CYS A 68 2.21 -16.72 11.01
N HIS A 69 2.71 -17.96 10.89
CA HIS A 69 2.24 -18.87 9.85
C HIS A 69 0.72 -19.06 9.90
N PHE A 70 0.10 -19.32 8.74
CA PHE A 70 -1.29 -19.77 8.72
C PHE A 70 -1.44 -21.02 9.59
N CYS A 71 -2.55 -21.16 10.28
CA CYS A 71 -2.85 -22.22 11.25
C CYS A 71 -2.06 -22.17 12.57
N ASP A 72 -1.05 -21.31 12.72
CA ASP A 72 -0.26 -21.12 13.94
C ASP A 72 -0.41 -19.71 14.53
N CYS A 73 -1.41 -18.98 14.10
CA CYS A 73 -1.66 -17.61 14.57
C CYS A 73 -2.32 -17.63 15.96
N HIS A 74 -1.81 -16.85 16.89
CA HIS A 74 -2.43 -16.67 18.21
C HIS A 74 -3.89 -16.20 18.11
N TYR A 75 -4.22 -15.45 17.05
CA TYR A 75 -5.58 -15.00 16.70
C TYR A 75 -6.09 -15.78 15.49
N VAL A 76 -6.45 -17.04 15.69
CA VAL A 76 -6.70 -18.07 14.68
C VAL A 76 -7.66 -17.64 13.55
N THR A 77 -8.69 -16.86 13.88
CA THR A 77 -9.73 -16.49 12.92
C THR A 77 -9.45 -15.22 12.12
N ASN A 78 -8.60 -14.33 12.63
CA ASN A 78 -8.47 -12.98 12.08
C ASN A 78 -7.03 -12.53 11.84
N GLY A 79 -6.08 -12.91 12.67
CA GLY A 79 -4.74 -12.34 12.74
C GLY A 79 -4.02 -12.24 11.38
N ASN A 80 -3.42 -13.33 10.94
CA ASN A 80 -2.65 -13.38 9.70
C ASN A 80 -3.53 -13.27 8.43
N PHE A 81 -4.78 -13.76 8.46
CA PHE A 81 -5.71 -13.61 7.35
C PHE A 81 -6.02 -12.13 7.06
N ASN A 82 -6.30 -11.35 8.10
CA ASN A 82 -6.53 -9.91 7.95
C ASN A 82 -5.28 -9.19 7.49
N ALA A 83 -4.10 -9.57 8.02
CA ALA A 83 -2.82 -9.01 7.58
C ALA A 83 -2.58 -9.27 6.09
N PHE A 84 -2.84 -10.50 5.64
CA PHE A 84 -2.67 -10.87 4.23
C PHE A 84 -3.59 -10.05 3.33
N SER A 85 -4.90 -10.03 3.63
CA SER A 85 -5.88 -9.24 2.86
C SER A 85 -5.49 -7.76 2.78
N MET A 86 -5.11 -7.17 3.92
CA MET A 86 -4.71 -5.76 3.99
C MET A 86 -3.48 -5.48 3.11
N VAL A 87 -2.47 -6.36 3.17
CA VAL A 87 -1.26 -6.19 2.36
C VAL A 87 -1.56 -6.38 0.87
N GLN A 88 -2.38 -7.37 0.47
CA GLN A 88 -2.72 -7.56 -0.95
C GLN A 88 -3.48 -6.36 -1.53
N VAL A 89 -4.47 -5.83 -0.82
CA VAL A 89 -5.17 -4.62 -1.25
C VAL A 89 -4.24 -3.41 -1.28
N SER A 90 -3.35 -3.28 -0.30
CA SER A 90 -2.35 -2.20 -0.28
C SER A 90 -1.39 -2.29 -1.47
N ARG A 91 -0.93 -3.50 -1.83
CA ARG A 91 -0.08 -3.73 -3.02
C ARG A 91 -0.81 -3.35 -4.31
N LYS A 92 -2.10 -3.70 -4.44
CA LYS A 92 -2.92 -3.31 -5.59
C LYS A 92 -3.09 -1.80 -5.69
N ILE A 93 -3.28 -1.11 -4.54
CA ILE A 93 -3.34 0.35 -4.48
C ILE A 93 -2.00 0.97 -4.88
N LEU A 94 -0.87 0.45 -4.38
CA LEU A 94 0.46 0.94 -4.76
C LEU A 94 0.68 0.80 -6.26
N ALA A 95 0.34 -0.35 -6.85
CA ALA A 95 0.42 -0.57 -8.30
C ALA A 95 -0.46 0.42 -9.08
N TYR A 96 -1.69 0.69 -8.63
CA TYR A 96 -2.57 1.71 -9.22
C TYR A 96 -1.94 3.11 -9.20
N LEU A 97 -1.21 3.44 -8.14
CA LEU A 97 -0.47 4.71 -8.01
C LEU A 97 0.90 4.72 -8.72
N VAL A 98 1.19 3.70 -9.52
CA VAL A 98 2.48 3.52 -10.22
C VAL A 98 3.66 3.35 -9.26
N ILE A 99 3.42 3.03 -7.99
CA ILE A 99 4.44 2.69 -7.01
C ILE A 99 4.67 1.18 -7.08
N ASN A 100 5.94 0.75 -7.12
CA ASN A 100 6.26 -0.67 -7.18
C ASN A 100 5.68 -1.41 -5.96
N PRO A 101 4.73 -2.37 -6.15
CA PRO A 101 4.07 -3.07 -5.05
C PRO A 101 5.02 -3.97 -4.24
N GLU A 102 6.18 -4.34 -4.80
CA GLU A 102 7.21 -5.12 -4.11
C GLU A 102 7.92 -4.32 -3.00
N ARG A 103 7.71 -3.01 -2.89
CA ARG A 103 8.13 -2.19 -1.73
C ARG A 103 7.36 -2.53 -0.46
N LEU A 104 6.26 -3.27 -0.58
CA LEU A 104 5.49 -3.79 0.54
C LEU A 104 5.57 -5.32 0.53
N ARG A 105 6.24 -5.90 1.53
CA ARG A 105 6.42 -7.35 1.66
C ARG A 105 5.73 -7.88 2.91
N ILE A 106 5.10 -9.05 2.81
CA ILE A 106 4.56 -9.79 3.95
C ILE A 106 5.18 -11.17 4.01
N GLU A 107 5.61 -11.59 5.21
CA GLU A 107 6.19 -12.91 5.42
C GLU A 107 5.72 -13.52 6.75
N TRP A 108 5.81 -14.83 6.81
CA TRP A 108 5.41 -15.62 7.96
C TRP A 108 6.64 -16.22 8.62
N VAL A 109 6.77 -15.97 9.94
CA VAL A 109 7.91 -16.40 10.74
C VAL A 109 7.40 -16.88 12.09
N SER A 110 7.83 -18.08 12.51
CA SER A 110 7.64 -18.64 13.86
C SER A 110 8.69 -18.10 14.82
N ALA A 111 8.42 -18.16 16.12
CA ALA A 111 9.37 -17.71 17.15
C ALA A 111 10.69 -18.48 17.13
N GLY A 112 10.70 -19.75 16.68
CA GLY A 112 11.89 -20.57 16.50
C GLY A 112 12.67 -20.35 15.20
N GLU A 113 12.21 -19.48 14.30
CA GLU A 113 12.78 -19.31 12.95
C GLU A 113 13.67 -18.05 12.80
N GLY A 114 14.61 -17.83 13.75
CA GLY A 114 15.48 -16.66 13.72
C GLY A 114 16.33 -16.54 12.45
N ILE A 115 16.85 -17.66 11.90
CA ILE A 115 17.60 -17.67 10.62
C ILE A 115 16.70 -17.22 9.47
N ARG A 116 15.45 -17.73 9.41
CA ARG A 116 14.48 -17.37 8.38
C ARG A 116 14.15 -15.88 8.43
N PHE A 117 13.98 -15.33 9.64
CA PHE A 117 13.78 -13.91 9.83
C PHE A 117 14.94 -13.10 9.25
N ALA A 118 16.20 -13.44 9.59
CA ALA A 118 17.38 -12.76 9.06
C ALA A 118 17.45 -12.83 7.53
N ASN A 119 17.16 -13.99 6.94
CA ASN A 119 17.15 -14.18 5.49
C ASN A 119 16.12 -13.26 4.82
N PHE A 120 14.88 -13.20 5.31
CA PHE A 120 13.87 -12.29 4.75
C PHE A 120 14.26 -10.83 4.86
N MET A 121 14.88 -10.40 5.97
CA MET A 121 15.36 -9.03 6.12
C MET A 121 16.48 -8.71 5.13
N ASN A 122 17.44 -9.62 4.95
CA ASN A 122 18.53 -9.46 4.00
C ASN A 122 18.03 -9.40 2.54
N GLU A 123 17.17 -10.36 2.15
CA GLU A 123 16.58 -10.42 0.82
C GLU A 123 15.77 -9.16 0.51
N PHE A 124 14.88 -8.76 1.42
CA PHE A 124 14.03 -7.59 1.21
C PHE A 124 14.83 -6.30 1.15
N SER A 125 15.86 -6.17 1.98
CA SER A 125 16.78 -5.02 1.91
C SER A 125 17.50 -4.94 0.57
N ALA A 126 18.04 -6.06 0.09
CA ALA A 126 18.71 -6.13 -1.21
C ALA A 126 17.72 -5.79 -2.35
N GLN A 127 16.49 -6.31 -2.28
CA GLN A 127 15.45 -6.03 -3.26
C GLN A 127 15.09 -4.54 -3.31
N VAL A 128 14.86 -3.89 -2.17
CA VAL A 128 14.54 -2.45 -2.12
C VAL A 128 15.74 -1.60 -2.54
N GLN A 129 16.95 -2.03 -2.21
CA GLN A 129 18.17 -1.34 -2.66
C GLN A 129 18.33 -1.39 -4.19
N GLN A 130 17.99 -2.52 -4.83
CA GLN A 130 17.99 -2.65 -6.28
C GLN A 130 16.89 -1.80 -6.95
N MET A 131 15.73 -1.68 -6.32
CA MET A 131 14.64 -0.82 -6.80
C MET A 131 15.03 0.66 -6.81
N GLY A 132 15.92 1.09 -5.90
CA GLY A 132 16.26 2.49 -5.72
C GLY A 132 15.26 3.28 -4.84
N PRO A 133 15.48 4.59 -4.67
CA PRO A 133 14.66 5.45 -3.80
C PRO A 133 13.21 5.52 -4.25
N LEU A 134 12.29 5.49 -3.27
CA LEU A 134 10.85 5.62 -3.50
C LEU A 134 10.52 6.90 -4.29
N GLY A 135 9.67 6.77 -5.29
CA GLY A 135 9.23 7.83 -6.19
C GLY A 135 10.24 8.07 -7.32
N LYS A 136 11.52 8.30 -7.02
CA LYS A 136 12.54 8.53 -8.05
C LYS A 136 12.70 7.33 -8.98
N ALA A 137 12.70 6.14 -8.43
CA ALA A 137 12.81 4.90 -9.20
C ALA A 137 11.60 4.64 -10.10
N GLU A 138 10.44 5.12 -9.69
CA GLU A 138 9.19 5.02 -10.46
C GLU A 138 8.96 6.23 -11.39
N GLY A 139 9.84 7.23 -11.40
CA GLY A 139 9.67 8.44 -12.17
C GLY A 139 8.50 9.32 -11.69
N ILE A 140 8.24 9.28 -10.37
CA ILE A 140 7.18 10.05 -9.72
C ILE A 140 7.82 11.21 -8.97
N GLU A 141 7.36 12.43 -9.22
CA GLU A 141 7.79 13.61 -8.48
C GLU A 141 7.31 13.56 -7.01
N GLU A 142 8.08 14.15 -6.10
CA GLU A 142 7.78 14.11 -4.65
C GLU A 142 6.40 14.70 -4.32
N SER A 143 6.00 15.77 -5.02
CA SER A 143 4.69 16.41 -4.88
C SER A 143 3.55 15.48 -5.33
N GLU A 144 3.76 14.80 -6.46
CA GLU A 144 2.83 13.81 -7.00
C GLU A 144 2.70 12.60 -6.05
N LEU A 145 3.82 12.07 -5.55
CA LEU A 145 3.82 10.98 -4.59
C LEU A 145 3.03 11.34 -3.32
N LYS A 146 3.28 12.51 -2.75
CA LYS A 146 2.56 13.00 -1.56
C LYS A 146 1.06 13.13 -1.82
N ARG A 147 0.67 13.71 -2.95
CA ARG A 147 -0.72 13.87 -3.35
C ARG A 147 -1.41 12.51 -3.54
N ASN A 148 -0.76 11.59 -4.22
CA ASN A 148 -1.28 10.24 -4.46
C ASN A 148 -1.50 9.47 -3.15
N LEU A 149 -0.55 9.51 -2.23
CA LEU A 149 -0.68 8.89 -0.91
C LEU A 149 -1.78 9.56 -0.07
N GLU A 150 -1.93 10.89 -0.17
CA GLU A 150 -2.99 11.63 0.50
C GLU A 150 -4.38 11.27 -0.06
N ALA A 151 -4.52 11.08 -1.38
CA ALA A 151 -5.76 10.64 -2.00
C ALA A 151 -6.25 9.31 -1.42
N VAL A 152 -5.33 8.34 -1.25
CA VAL A 152 -5.65 7.07 -0.61
C VAL A 152 -5.99 7.25 0.87
N ARG A 153 -5.22 8.08 1.59
CA ARG A 153 -5.42 8.32 3.03
C ARG A 153 -6.84 8.79 3.33
N GLN A 154 -7.40 9.68 2.50
CA GLN A 154 -8.77 10.16 2.64
C GLN A 154 -9.82 9.04 2.45
N LEU A 155 -9.48 8.00 1.70
CA LEU A 155 -10.37 6.89 1.39
C LEU A 155 -10.19 5.66 2.29
N VAL A 156 -9.25 5.68 3.25
CA VAL A 156 -8.99 4.54 4.14
C VAL A 156 -10.26 3.99 4.79
N PRO A 157 -11.18 4.80 5.36
CA PRO A 157 -12.41 4.27 5.96
C PRO A 157 -13.29 3.53 4.94
N TYR A 158 -13.41 4.07 3.73
CA TYR A 158 -14.16 3.44 2.64
C TYR A 158 -13.51 2.13 2.17
N ILE A 159 -12.19 2.14 1.96
CA ILE A 159 -11.45 0.94 1.54
C ILE A 159 -11.60 -0.19 2.57
N LYS A 160 -11.57 0.13 3.85
CA LYS A 160 -11.81 -0.84 4.93
C LYS A 160 -13.22 -1.42 4.90
N LEU A 161 -14.22 -0.61 4.57
CA LEU A 161 -15.58 -1.09 4.38
C LEU A 161 -15.67 -2.06 3.19
N VAL A 162 -15.06 -1.72 2.05
CA VAL A 162 -14.99 -2.59 0.87
C VAL A 162 -14.29 -3.91 1.19
N LEU A 163 -13.16 -3.85 1.91
CA LEU A 163 -12.43 -5.04 2.39
C LEU A 163 -13.34 -5.98 3.18
N THR A 164 -14.14 -5.43 4.08
CA THR A 164 -15.00 -6.22 4.96
C THR A 164 -16.21 -6.79 4.22
N GLN A 165 -16.80 -6.03 3.29
CA GLN A 165 -18.06 -6.39 2.66
C GLN A 165 -17.90 -7.13 1.33
N LYS A 166 -16.92 -6.74 0.49
CA LYS A 166 -16.78 -7.25 -0.88
C LYS A 166 -15.57 -8.16 -1.08
N LEU A 167 -14.47 -7.88 -0.38
CA LEU A 167 -13.22 -8.61 -0.52
C LEU A 167 -13.01 -9.64 0.61
N ASN A 168 -14.10 -10.12 1.20
CA ASN A 168 -14.05 -11.07 2.29
C ASN A 168 -14.01 -12.50 1.76
N VAL A 169 -12.93 -13.22 2.06
CA VAL A 169 -12.78 -14.65 1.77
C VAL A 169 -13.40 -15.44 2.90
N THR A 170 -14.44 -16.22 2.60
CA THR A 170 -15.21 -17.00 3.60
C THR A 170 -14.43 -18.20 4.11
N GLU A 171 -13.72 -18.89 3.24
CA GLU A 171 -12.89 -20.04 3.61
C GLU A 171 -11.57 -19.57 4.21
N ARG A 172 -11.32 -19.92 5.48
CA ARG A 172 -10.14 -19.49 6.24
C ARG A 172 -8.96 -20.47 6.03
N THR A 173 -8.50 -20.55 4.76
CA THR A 173 -7.31 -21.33 4.39
C THR A 173 -6.33 -20.45 3.62
N GLU A 174 -5.05 -20.74 3.73
CA GLU A 174 -4.01 -20.03 2.96
C GLU A 174 -4.25 -20.16 1.46
N VAL A 175 -4.65 -21.34 1.01
CA VAL A 175 -4.91 -21.63 -0.41
C VAL A 175 -6.05 -20.77 -0.94
N ALA A 176 -7.17 -20.68 -0.22
CA ALA A 176 -8.32 -19.86 -0.63
C ALA A 176 -7.96 -18.37 -0.70
N TYR A 177 -7.21 -17.85 0.29
CA TYR A 177 -6.76 -16.47 0.30
C TYR A 177 -5.81 -16.16 -0.85
N ARG A 178 -4.79 -16.99 -1.07
CA ARG A 178 -3.86 -16.79 -2.18
C ARG A 178 -4.58 -16.85 -3.52
N LYS A 179 -5.48 -17.83 -3.72
CA LYS A 179 -6.28 -17.96 -4.95
C LYS A 179 -7.13 -16.72 -5.19
N PHE A 180 -7.85 -16.22 -4.18
CA PHE A 180 -8.71 -15.05 -4.32
C PHE A 180 -7.92 -13.79 -4.68
N PHE A 181 -6.85 -13.47 -3.95
CA PHE A 181 -6.09 -12.24 -4.18
C PHE A 181 -5.18 -12.27 -5.43
N THR A 182 -5.14 -13.38 -6.16
CA THR A 182 -4.49 -13.51 -7.48
C THR A 182 -5.51 -13.75 -8.61
N SER A 183 -6.80 -13.64 -8.34
CA SER A 183 -7.87 -13.91 -9.30
C SER A 183 -8.30 -12.67 -10.06
N GLU A 184 -8.86 -12.88 -11.26
CA GLU A 184 -9.55 -11.84 -12.04
C GLU A 184 -10.75 -11.25 -11.29
N GLU A 185 -11.40 -12.03 -10.41
CA GLU A 185 -12.48 -11.56 -9.55
C GLU A 185 -12.01 -10.45 -8.61
N PHE A 186 -10.86 -10.62 -7.96
CA PHE A 186 -10.27 -9.59 -7.11
C PHE A 186 -9.93 -8.33 -7.92
N ASP A 187 -9.37 -8.50 -9.11
CA ASP A 187 -9.04 -7.39 -10.00
C ASP A 187 -10.31 -6.61 -10.42
N SER A 188 -11.36 -7.32 -10.83
CA SER A 188 -12.65 -6.71 -11.19
C SER A 188 -13.29 -5.97 -10.02
N LEU A 189 -13.32 -6.58 -8.84
CA LEU A 189 -13.85 -5.94 -7.63
C LEU A 189 -13.07 -4.68 -7.22
N PHE A 190 -11.75 -4.68 -7.41
CA PHE A 190 -10.91 -3.50 -7.19
C PHE A 190 -11.26 -2.39 -8.19
N GLU A 191 -11.33 -2.70 -9.48
CA GLU A 191 -11.65 -1.74 -10.54
C GLU A 191 -13.06 -1.16 -10.41
N GLU A 192 -14.02 -1.94 -9.95
CA GLU A 192 -15.40 -1.48 -9.74
C GLU A 192 -15.59 -0.67 -8.44
N SER A 193 -14.91 -1.06 -7.38
CA SER A 193 -15.20 -0.52 -6.05
C SER A 193 -14.20 0.51 -5.55
N ILE A 194 -12.89 0.33 -5.83
CA ILE A 194 -11.83 1.16 -5.24
C ILE A 194 -11.26 2.16 -6.26
N ALA A 195 -10.89 1.71 -7.44
CA ALA A 195 -10.22 2.54 -8.45
C ALA A 195 -11.00 3.82 -8.81
N PRO A 196 -12.34 3.81 -9.02
CA PRO A 196 -13.08 5.03 -9.35
C PRO A 196 -13.07 6.07 -8.23
N ARG A 197 -13.05 5.60 -6.97
CA ARG A 197 -12.98 6.50 -5.81
C ARG A 197 -11.58 7.09 -5.66
N LEU A 198 -10.54 6.31 -5.97
CA LEU A 198 -9.16 6.81 -5.99
C LEU A 198 -8.99 7.87 -7.06
N ALA A 199 -9.44 7.62 -8.30
CA ALA A 199 -9.42 8.58 -9.38
C ALA A 199 -10.12 9.89 -9.00
N MET A 200 -11.34 9.81 -8.46
CA MET A 200 -12.07 10.99 -8.00
C MET A 200 -11.31 11.75 -6.91
N SER A 201 -10.74 11.05 -5.92
CA SER A 201 -9.97 11.68 -4.84
C SER A 201 -8.72 12.38 -5.37
N GLN A 202 -8.00 11.77 -6.32
CA GLN A 202 -6.84 12.38 -6.99
C GLN A 202 -7.24 13.64 -7.79
N ILE A 203 -8.33 13.57 -8.57
CA ILE A 203 -8.86 14.72 -9.32
C ILE A 203 -9.20 15.87 -8.38
N MET A 204 -9.92 15.58 -7.29
CA MET A 204 -10.30 16.60 -6.32
C MET A 204 -9.09 17.27 -5.66
N LEU A 205 -8.04 16.51 -5.33
CA LEU A 205 -6.81 17.08 -4.77
C LEU A 205 -6.08 17.97 -5.77
N LEU A 206 -6.00 17.57 -7.05
CA LEU A 206 -5.41 18.41 -8.11
C LEU A 206 -6.17 19.74 -8.26
N LEU A 207 -7.51 19.68 -8.30
CA LEU A 207 -8.34 20.87 -8.50
C LEU A 207 -8.38 21.80 -7.29
N ARG A 208 -8.00 21.32 -6.10
CA ARG A 208 -7.76 22.18 -4.92
C ARG A 208 -6.47 22.99 -5.04
N GLU A 209 -5.46 22.45 -5.73
CA GLU A 209 -4.18 23.14 -5.93
C GLU A 209 -4.30 24.25 -6.98
N ARG A 210 -4.98 23.96 -8.09
CA ARG A 210 -5.17 24.91 -9.22
C ARG A 210 -6.27 24.46 -10.18
N PRO A 211 -6.88 25.39 -10.93
CA PRO A 211 -7.76 25.04 -12.04
C PRO A 211 -6.99 24.28 -13.12
N LEU A 212 -7.62 23.26 -13.73
CA LEU A 212 -7.02 22.42 -14.75
C LEU A 212 -8.04 22.05 -15.85
N SER A 213 -7.56 21.93 -17.08
CA SER A 213 -8.34 21.33 -18.17
C SER A 213 -8.46 19.82 -18.00
N MET A 214 -9.47 19.21 -18.64
CA MET A 214 -9.64 17.75 -18.63
C MET A 214 -8.40 17.03 -19.18
N GLY A 215 -7.78 17.56 -20.24
CA GLY A 215 -6.57 17.01 -20.83
C GLY A 215 -5.40 17.02 -19.85
N ALA A 216 -5.17 18.15 -19.15
CA ALA A 216 -4.11 18.26 -18.14
C ALA A 216 -4.32 17.28 -16.96
N ILE A 217 -5.57 17.09 -16.52
CA ILE A 217 -5.90 16.10 -15.48
C ILE A 217 -5.60 14.68 -15.97
N SER A 218 -6.01 14.35 -17.19
CA SER A 218 -5.75 13.04 -17.80
C SER A 218 -4.24 12.74 -17.89
N GLU A 219 -3.45 13.70 -18.31
CA GLU A 219 -2.00 13.58 -18.42
C GLU A 219 -1.33 13.43 -17.05
N LEU A 220 -1.66 14.31 -16.09
CA LEU A 220 -1.07 14.31 -14.75
C LEU A 220 -1.39 13.03 -13.97
N LEU A 221 -2.59 12.46 -14.13
CA LEU A 221 -3.01 11.25 -13.43
C LEU A 221 -2.79 9.98 -14.25
N ARG A 222 -2.32 10.11 -15.50
CA ARG A 222 -2.15 8.97 -16.44
C ARG A 222 -3.44 8.17 -16.62
N LEU A 223 -4.59 8.85 -16.54
CA LEU A 223 -5.91 8.25 -16.68
C LEU A 223 -6.44 8.43 -18.10
N ASN A 224 -7.27 7.49 -18.55
CA ASN A 224 -7.96 7.63 -19.84
C ASN A 224 -8.86 8.89 -19.83
N PRO A 225 -8.81 9.75 -20.86
CA PRO A 225 -9.65 10.95 -20.95
C PRO A 225 -11.15 10.68 -20.75
N THR A 226 -11.65 9.56 -21.27
CA THR A 226 -13.05 9.17 -21.08
C THR A 226 -13.39 8.94 -19.60
N ALA A 227 -12.50 8.26 -18.86
CA ALA A 227 -12.69 8.05 -17.42
C ALA A 227 -12.67 9.39 -16.66
N VAL A 228 -11.74 10.29 -17.00
CA VAL A 228 -11.67 11.63 -16.40
C VAL A 228 -12.96 12.42 -16.69
N SER A 229 -13.48 12.37 -17.92
CA SER A 229 -14.74 13.02 -18.30
C SER A 229 -15.92 12.53 -17.46
N VAL A 230 -16.03 11.21 -17.23
CA VAL A 230 -17.08 10.62 -16.39
C VAL A 230 -16.98 11.14 -14.96
N HIS A 231 -15.77 11.14 -14.37
CA HIS A 231 -15.56 11.63 -13.02
C HIS A 231 -15.85 13.12 -12.87
N LEU A 232 -15.41 13.94 -13.81
CA LEU A 232 -15.69 15.39 -13.82
C LEU A 232 -17.19 15.69 -13.98
N SER A 233 -17.90 14.94 -14.84
CA SER A 233 -19.34 15.07 -15.01
C SER A 233 -20.10 14.70 -13.73
N GLU A 234 -19.66 13.67 -13.02
CA GLU A 234 -20.22 13.30 -11.73
C GLU A 234 -19.94 14.38 -10.67
N ALA A 235 -18.71 14.88 -10.61
CA ALA A 235 -18.33 15.95 -9.69
C ALA A 235 -19.09 17.25 -9.93
N LEU A 236 -19.33 17.64 -11.20
CA LEU A 236 -20.16 18.79 -11.58
C LEU A 236 -21.60 18.60 -11.09
N ARG A 237 -22.22 17.45 -11.36
CA ARG A 237 -23.59 17.15 -10.91
C ARG A 237 -23.76 17.23 -9.39
N ARG A 238 -22.70 16.90 -8.66
CA ARG A 238 -22.67 16.96 -7.19
C ARG A 238 -22.29 18.35 -6.64
N GLY A 239 -21.96 19.30 -7.49
CA GLY A 239 -21.50 20.63 -7.08
C GLY A 239 -20.12 20.64 -6.40
N LEU A 240 -19.31 19.62 -6.64
CA LEU A 240 -17.95 19.50 -6.07
C LEU A 240 -16.91 20.27 -6.88
N VAL A 241 -17.18 20.48 -8.16
CA VAL A 241 -16.35 21.24 -9.08
C VAL A 241 -17.21 22.21 -9.88
N LEU A 242 -16.59 23.27 -10.35
CA LEU A 242 -17.17 24.25 -11.28
C LEU A 242 -16.38 24.21 -12.58
N TYR A 243 -17.08 24.48 -13.70
CA TYR A 243 -16.44 24.63 -15.00
C TYR A 243 -16.45 26.09 -15.43
N ASP A 244 -15.27 26.63 -15.70
CA ASP A 244 -15.10 27.97 -16.25
C ASP A 244 -15.03 27.87 -17.78
N MET A 245 -16.08 28.36 -18.45
CA MET A 245 -16.18 28.33 -19.92
C MET A 245 -15.16 29.25 -20.60
N ALA A 246 -14.76 30.36 -19.96
CA ALA A 246 -13.83 31.31 -20.54
C ALA A 246 -12.40 30.77 -20.57
N GLY A 247 -12.02 30.01 -19.55
CA GLY A 247 -10.69 29.40 -19.43
C GLY A 247 -10.63 27.93 -19.83
N GLU A 248 -11.77 27.26 -20.14
CA GLU A 248 -11.86 25.83 -20.41
C GLU A 248 -11.28 24.97 -19.29
N HIS A 249 -11.43 25.41 -18.03
CA HIS A 249 -10.86 24.75 -16.86
C HIS A 249 -11.92 24.33 -15.85
N TYR A 250 -11.63 23.21 -15.17
CA TYR A 250 -12.33 22.79 -13.97
C TYR A 250 -11.63 23.35 -12.72
N ARG A 251 -12.39 23.74 -11.72
CA ARG A 251 -11.87 24.16 -10.41
C ARG A 251 -12.70 23.55 -9.28
N HIS A 252 -12.11 23.44 -8.12
CA HIS A 252 -12.82 23.06 -6.90
C HIS A 252 -13.92 24.09 -6.59
N ALA A 253 -15.11 23.63 -6.19
CA ALA A 253 -16.24 24.49 -5.83
C ALA A 253 -16.03 25.24 -4.52
#